data_87682628f3428aa8e7ed42eb69717909
#
_entry.id   87682628f3428aa8e7ed42eb69717909
#
_cell.length_a   1.000
_cell.length_b   1.000
_cell.length_c   1.000
_cell.angle_alpha   90.00
_cell.angle_beta   90.00
_cell.angle_gamma   90.00
#
_symmetry.space_group_name_H-M   'P 1'
#
loop_
_entity.id
_entity.type
_entity.pdbx_description
1 polymer ?
#
loop_
_entity_poly.entity_id
_entity_poly.type
_entity_poly.pdbx_seq_one_letter_code
_entity_poly.pdbx_strand_id
1 'polypeptide(L)'
;MNHELPNIYCFISDLDKEYIKKLDNKITIIFRNYSEKLNIKKLKQILDFCHSLGKKIILANNPRIALKLKFDGVYIPSFNKKVNYSLLKPKNNFEVLGSAHNLKEIRLKERQGVEIIFLSPIFEVAKSKEFLGINRFNHLAKLTTKKVIA
;
A
#
# COMPACT_ATOMS: atom_id res chain seq x y z
N MET A 1 9.36 -9.40 -25.87
CA MET A 1 8.72 -8.39 -25.01
C MET A 1 8.42 -9.03 -23.67
N ASN A 2 9.12 -8.65 -22.63
CA ASN A 2 8.71 -9.02 -21.27
C ASN A 2 7.48 -8.17 -20.91
N HIS A 3 6.31 -8.75 -21.05
CA HIS A 3 5.11 -8.18 -20.45
C HIS A 3 5.23 -8.39 -18.93
N GLU A 4 5.83 -7.44 -18.23
CA GLU A 4 5.68 -7.41 -16.77
C GLU A 4 4.18 -7.32 -16.46
N LEU A 5 3.68 -8.33 -15.78
CA LEU A 5 2.29 -8.31 -15.32
C LEU A 5 2.08 -7.09 -14.41
N PRO A 6 0.95 -6.41 -14.50
CA PRO A 6 0.67 -5.27 -13.64
C PRO A 6 0.72 -5.70 -12.17
N ASN A 7 1.28 -4.86 -11.32
CA ASN A 7 1.24 -5.10 -9.89
C ASN A 7 -0.21 -5.03 -9.43
N ILE A 8 -0.69 -6.10 -8.83
CA ILE A 8 -2.05 -6.21 -8.29
C ILE A 8 -1.97 -6.25 -6.76
N TYR A 9 -2.78 -5.44 -6.12
CA TYR A 9 -2.84 -5.33 -4.67
C TYR A 9 -4.27 -5.60 -4.18
N CYS A 10 -4.37 -6.29 -3.05
CA CYS A 10 -5.64 -6.56 -2.39
C CYS A 10 -5.60 -6.04 -0.95
N PHE A 11 -6.54 -5.17 -0.59
CA PHE A 11 -6.70 -4.69 0.78
C PHE A 11 -7.54 -5.66 1.59
N ILE A 12 -7.03 -6.03 2.77
CA ILE A 12 -7.77 -6.80 3.77
C ILE A 12 -7.76 -6.07 5.11
N SER A 13 -8.80 -6.22 5.90
CA SER A 13 -8.94 -5.63 7.23
C SER A 13 -8.89 -6.63 8.37
N ASP A 14 -8.98 -7.93 8.05
CA ASP A 14 -8.95 -9.03 9.03
C ASP A 14 -8.33 -10.29 8.44
N LEU A 15 -8.09 -11.29 9.30
CA LEU A 15 -7.57 -12.60 8.91
C LEU A 15 -8.71 -13.51 8.43
N ASP A 16 -9.07 -13.40 7.17
CA ASP A 16 -9.92 -14.38 6.48
C ASP A 16 -9.04 -15.39 5.73
N LYS A 17 -8.79 -16.52 6.36
CA LYS A 17 -7.90 -17.57 5.83
C LYS A 17 -8.39 -18.15 4.51
N GLU A 18 -9.69 -18.36 4.37
CA GLU A 18 -10.26 -18.95 3.15
C GLU A 18 -10.20 -17.97 1.98
N TYR A 19 -10.44 -16.70 2.23
CA TYR A 19 -10.28 -15.65 1.23
C TYR A 19 -8.81 -15.52 0.78
N ILE A 20 -7.88 -15.45 1.75
CA ILE A 20 -6.45 -15.31 1.46
C ILE A 20 -5.92 -16.49 0.65
N LYS A 21 -6.35 -17.74 0.95
CA LYS A 21 -5.95 -18.93 0.17
C LYS A 21 -6.37 -18.85 -1.30
N LYS A 22 -7.53 -18.25 -1.59
CA LYS A 22 -8.08 -18.13 -2.95
C LYS A 22 -7.39 -17.07 -3.80
N LEU A 23 -6.69 -16.11 -3.19
CA LEU A 23 -5.96 -15.08 -3.93
C LEU A 23 -4.80 -15.70 -4.71
N ASP A 24 -4.57 -15.21 -5.93
CA ASP A 24 -3.37 -15.57 -6.71
C ASP A 24 -2.10 -15.13 -5.96
N ASN A 25 -1.02 -15.93 -6.04
CA ASN A 25 0.25 -15.62 -5.36
C ASN A 25 0.96 -14.38 -5.92
N LYS A 26 0.56 -13.91 -7.11
CA LYS A 26 1.05 -12.65 -7.70
C LYS A 26 0.42 -11.41 -7.07
N ILE A 27 -0.66 -11.58 -6.30
CA ILE A 27 -1.34 -10.47 -5.62
C ILE A 27 -0.61 -10.17 -4.32
N THR A 28 -0.16 -8.93 -4.17
CA THR A 28 0.38 -8.43 -2.90
C THR A 28 -0.77 -7.99 -1.98
N ILE A 29 -0.78 -8.52 -0.76
CA ILE A 29 -1.82 -8.21 0.23
C ILE A 29 -1.41 -6.95 1.00
N ILE A 30 -2.34 -6.04 1.23
CA ILE A 30 -2.17 -4.88 2.12
C ILE A 30 -3.12 -5.05 3.31
N PHE A 31 -2.55 -5.31 4.48
CA PHE A 31 -3.34 -5.34 5.72
C PHE A 31 -3.60 -3.92 6.21
N ARG A 32 -4.87 -3.52 6.23
CA ARG A 32 -5.32 -2.17 6.56
C ARG A 32 -6.51 -2.22 7.52
N ASN A 33 -6.25 -2.00 8.80
CA ASN A 33 -7.28 -1.81 9.80
C ASN A 33 -6.94 -0.59 10.67
N TYR A 34 -7.68 0.49 10.51
CA TYR A 34 -7.50 1.75 11.24
C TYR A 34 -8.44 1.88 12.44
N SER A 35 -9.44 1.01 12.55
CA SER A 35 -10.46 1.06 13.59
C SER A 35 -10.05 0.38 14.89
N GLU A 36 -9.09 -0.55 14.83
CA GLU A 36 -8.63 -1.31 15.97
C GLU A 36 -7.23 -0.88 16.43
N LYS A 37 -6.99 -0.97 17.73
CA LYS A 37 -5.64 -0.85 18.29
C LYS A 37 -4.77 -1.96 17.70
N LEU A 38 -3.56 -1.61 17.23
CA LEU A 38 -2.62 -2.59 16.68
C LEU A 38 -2.30 -3.69 17.71
N ASN A 39 -2.71 -4.90 17.40
CA ASN A 39 -2.42 -6.09 18.20
C ASN A 39 -1.27 -6.86 17.55
N ILE A 40 -0.10 -6.84 18.17
CA ILE A 40 1.13 -7.46 17.65
C ILE A 40 0.95 -8.96 17.43
N LYS A 41 0.24 -9.66 18.33
CA LYS A 41 -0.03 -11.10 18.18
C LYS A 41 -0.88 -11.38 16.93
N LYS A 42 -1.94 -10.62 16.73
CA LYS A 42 -2.81 -10.71 15.54
C LYS A 42 -2.02 -10.41 14.26
N LEU A 43 -1.21 -9.34 14.26
CA LEU A 43 -0.35 -8.99 13.12
C LEU A 43 0.61 -10.12 12.76
N LYS A 44 1.22 -10.74 13.77
CA LYS A 44 2.14 -11.86 13.57
C LYS A 44 1.43 -13.08 12.99
N GLN A 45 0.23 -13.41 13.47
CA GLN A 45 -0.59 -14.48 12.93
C GLN A 45 -0.93 -14.29 11.44
N ILE A 46 -1.32 -13.07 11.06
CA ILE A 46 -1.63 -12.75 9.65
C ILE A 46 -0.39 -12.86 8.79
N LEU A 47 0.73 -12.29 9.24
CA LEU A 47 2.01 -12.34 8.56
C LEU A 47 2.48 -13.78 8.32
N ASP A 48 2.55 -14.57 9.39
CA ASP A 48 3.01 -15.95 9.33
C ASP A 48 2.12 -16.80 8.41
N PHE A 49 0.81 -16.56 8.45
CA PHE A 49 -0.13 -17.25 7.57
C PHE A 49 0.10 -16.89 6.09
N CYS A 50 0.23 -15.61 5.75
CA CYS A 50 0.51 -15.18 4.38
C CYS A 50 1.85 -15.72 3.89
N HIS A 51 2.91 -15.62 4.70
CA HIS A 51 4.23 -16.12 4.35
C HIS A 51 4.25 -17.65 4.18
N SER A 52 3.48 -18.40 4.98
CA SER A 52 3.35 -19.87 4.82
C SER A 52 2.76 -20.28 3.47
N LEU A 53 1.99 -19.38 2.83
CA LEU A 53 1.41 -19.56 1.50
C LEU A 53 2.29 -18.95 0.37
N GLY A 54 3.47 -18.43 0.70
CA GLY A 54 4.34 -17.74 -0.27
C GLY A 54 3.80 -16.40 -0.77
N LYS A 55 2.90 -15.77 -0.01
CA LYS A 55 2.27 -14.48 -0.37
C LYS A 55 2.99 -13.31 0.29
N LYS A 56 3.16 -12.22 -0.46
CA LYS A 56 3.63 -10.94 0.08
C LYS A 56 2.53 -10.24 0.85
N ILE A 57 2.88 -9.66 1.99
CA ILE A 57 1.97 -8.87 2.81
C ILE A 57 2.63 -7.59 3.33
N ILE A 58 1.93 -6.48 3.16
CA ILE A 58 2.34 -5.12 3.49
C ILE A 58 1.46 -4.61 4.63
N LEU A 59 2.06 -3.93 5.61
CA LEU A 59 1.34 -3.33 6.73
C LEU A 59 1.00 -1.86 6.45
N ALA A 60 -0.26 -1.48 6.69
CA ALA A 60 -0.65 -0.08 6.56
C ALA A 60 -0.26 0.76 7.79
N ASN A 61 0.22 1.96 7.52
CA ASN A 61 0.38 3.09 8.45
C ASN A 61 1.35 2.90 9.65
N ASN A 62 2.14 1.84 9.69
CA ASN A 62 3.10 1.65 10.78
C ASN A 62 4.45 1.08 10.32
N PRO A 63 5.34 1.93 9.75
CA PRO A 63 6.62 1.47 9.21
C PRO A 63 7.52 0.81 10.24
N ARG A 64 7.54 1.28 11.49
CA ARG A 64 8.37 0.69 12.54
C ARG A 64 7.95 -0.73 12.88
N ILE A 65 6.65 -0.98 13.01
CA ILE A 65 6.12 -2.33 13.27
C ILE A 65 6.31 -3.21 12.03
N ALA A 66 6.07 -2.68 10.83
CA ALA A 66 6.31 -3.41 9.59
C ALA A 66 7.76 -3.93 9.49
N LEU A 67 8.74 -3.09 9.77
CA LEU A 67 10.15 -3.48 9.80
C LEU A 67 10.47 -4.46 10.94
N LYS A 68 9.97 -4.19 12.16
CA LYS A 68 10.22 -5.04 13.34
C LYS A 68 9.68 -6.46 13.15
N LEU A 69 8.49 -6.60 12.59
CA LEU A 69 7.84 -7.90 12.37
C LEU A 69 8.24 -8.54 11.05
N LYS A 70 9.00 -7.85 10.19
CA LYS A 70 9.45 -8.31 8.86
C LYS A 70 8.31 -8.51 7.86
N PHE A 71 7.38 -7.56 7.82
CA PHE A 71 6.47 -7.40 6.68
C PHE A 71 7.27 -7.10 5.41
N ASP A 72 6.69 -7.40 4.25
CA ASP A 72 7.33 -7.17 2.95
C ASP A 72 7.33 -5.70 2.53
N GLY A 73 6.66 -4.84 3.30
CA GLY A 73 6.61 -3.41 3.04
C GLY A 73 5.67 -2.65 3.98
N VAL A 74 5.52 -1.37 3.67
CA VAL A 74 4.60 -0.47 4.36
C VAL A 74 3.76 0.32 3.35
N TYR A 75 2.48 0.50 3.67
CA TYR A 75 1.57 1.36 2.93
C TYR A 75 1.26 2.61 3.77
N ILE A 76 1.59 3.79 3.25
CA ILE A 76 1.42 5.08 3.92
C ILE A 76 0.17 5.78 3.36
N PRO A 77 -0.95 5.84 4.11
CA PRO A 77 -2.19 6.44 3.64
C PRO A 77 -2.06 7.95 3.41
N SER A 78 -2.97 8.52 2.61
CA SER A 78 -2.97 9.94 2.25
C SER A 78 -3.04 10.88 3.46
N PHE A 79 -3.78 10.49 4.50
CA PHE A 79 -3.91 11.28 5.74
C PHE A 79 -2.64 11.31 6.60
N ASN A 80 -1.71 10.37 6.41
CA ASN A 80 -0.46 10.35 7.17
C ASN A 80 0.53 11.37 6.56
N LYS A 81 0.80 12.43 7.31
CA LYS A 81 1.66 13.55 6.89
C LYS A 81 3.06 13.53 7.52
N LYS A 82 3.42 12.47 8.26
CA LYS A 82 4.73 12.36 8.91
C LYS A 82 5.83 12.14 7.87
N VAL A 83 6.85 12.98 7.85
CA VAL A 83 7.93 12.96 6.84
C VAL A 83 9.17 12.13 7.29
N ASN A 84 9.24 11.75 8.56
CA ASN A 84 10.43 11.11 9.14
C ASN A 84 10.65 9.63 8.72
N TYR A 85 9.90 9.13 7.77
CA TYR A 85 10.04 7.75 7.29
C TYR A 85 11.24 7.53 6.38
N SER A 86 11.78 8.59 5.77
CA SER A 86 12.99 8.52 4.94
C SER A 86 14.25 8.09 5.73
N LEU A 87 14.22 8.21 7.06
CA LEU A 87 15.27 7.72 7.95
C LEU A 87 15.22 6.20 8.19
N LEU A 88 14.11 5.57 7.87
CA LEU A 88 13.95 4.13 7.87
C LEU A 88 14.49 3.63 6.52
N LYS A 89 15.82 3.49 6.38
CA LYS A 89 16.40 2.85 5.19
C LYS A 89 15.88 1.41 5.14
N PRO A 90 14.93 1.09 4.25
CA PRO A 90 14.43 -0.26 4.15
C PRO A 90 15.57 -1.17 3.65
N LYS A 91 15.62 -2.38 4.17
CA LYS A 91 16.47 -3.43 3.60
C LYS A 91 16.01 -3.72 2.17
N ASN A 92 16.90 -4.25 1.35
CA ASN A 92 16.55 -4.74 0.02
C ASN A 92 15.24 -5.56 0.06
N ASN A 93 14.32 -5.29 -0.87
CA ASN A 93 12.99 -5.91 -1.01
C ASN A 93 11.89 -5.44 -0.04
N PHE A 94 12.09 -4.35 0.68
CA PHE A 94 11.01 -3.75 1.48
C PHE A 94 10.30 -2.66 0.66
N GLU A 95 9.05 -2.89 0.30
CA GLU A 95 8.26 -1.98 -0.54
C GLU A 95 7.66 -0.83 0.29
N VAL A 96 7.80 0.40 -0.21
CA VAL A 96 7.17 1.59 0.39
C VAL A 96 6.10 2.12 -0.54
N LEU A 97 4.85 1.85 -0.19
CA LEU A 97 3.67 2.24 -0.94
C LEU A 97 2.95 3.40 -0.26
N GLY A 98 2.13 4.13 -0.99
CA GLY A 98 1.29 5.16 -0.37
C GLY A 98 0.16 5.61 -1.28
N SER A 99 -0.83 6.30 -0.72
CA SER A 99 -1.94 6.87 -1.47
C SER A 99 -1.92 8.38 -1.50
N ALA A 100 -2.45 8.92 -2.59
CA ALA A 100 -2.63 10.34 -2.82
C ALA A 100 -3.89 10.61 -3.65
N HIS A 101 -4.49 11.80 -3.48
CA HIS A 101 -5.69 12.23 -4.20
C HIS A 101 -5.44 13.49 -5.05
N ASN A 102 -4.29 14.15 -4.87
CA ASN A 102 -3.92 15.40 -5.55
C ASN A 102 -2.41 15.60 -5.58
N LEU A 103 -1.96 16.61 -6.31
CA LEU A 103 -0.54 16.90 -6.48
C LEU A 103 0.18 17.19 -5.15
N LYS A 104 -0.47 17.90 -4.22
CA LYS A 104 0.13 18.20 -2.91
C LYS A 104 0.43 16.91 -2.12
N GLU A 105 -0.47 15.96 -2.15
CA GLU A 105 -0.29 14.67 -1.50
C GLU A 105 0.74 13.80 -2.23
N ILE A 106 0.80 13.85 -3.57
CA ILE A 106 1.88 13.21 -4.35
C ILE A 106 3.24 13.71 -3.89
N ARG A 107 3.44 15.04 -3.80
CA ARG A 107 4.70 15.63 -3.33
C ARG A 107 5.05 15.22 -1.91
N LEU A 108 4.04 15.08 -1.06
CA LEU A 108 4.24 14.57 0.30
C LEU A 108 4.69 13.11 0.30
N LYS A 109 4.07 12.25 -0.53
CA LYS A 109 4.46 10.83 -0.67
C LYS A 109 5.89 10.68 -1.20
N GLU A 110 6.29 11.49 -2.15
CA GLU A 110 7.68 11.53 -2.64
C GLU A 110 8.66 11.83 -1.50
N ARG A 111 8.37 12.83 -0.66
CA ARG A 111 9.20 13.17 0.52
C ARG A 111 9.20 12.08 1.60
N GLN A 112 8.14 11.30 1.68
CA GLN A 112 8.04 10.14 2.58
C GLN A 112 8.82 8.92 2.08
N GLY A 113 9.40 8.97 0.88
CA GLY A 113 10.14 7.85 0.29
C GLY A 113 9.24 6.79 -0.34
N VAL A 114 7.99 7.13 -0.67
CA VAL A 114 7.07 6.23 -1.36
C VAL A 114 7.57 5.97 -2.78
N GLU A 115 7.58 4.71 -3.19
CA GLU A 115 8.03 4.27 -4.51
C GLU A 115 6.85 4.04 -5.47
N ILE A 116 5.71 3.59 -4.94
CA ILE A 116 4.49 3.35 -5.70
C ILE A 116 3.35 4.13 -5.06
N ILE A 117 2.72 5.01 -5.85
CA ILE A 117 1.63 5.87 -5.41
C ILE A 117 0.30 5.35 -5.96
N PHE A 118 -0.62 5.03 -5.04
CA PHE A 118 -2.02 4.75 -5.36
C PHE A 118 -2.74 6.08 -5.50
N LEU A 119 -3.07 6.46 -6.72
CA LEU A 119 -3.77 7.70 -7.04
C LEU A 119 -5.25 7.42 -7.30
N SER A 120 -6.09 7.80 -6.36
CA SER A 120 -7.50 7.42 -6.34
C SER A 120 -8.40 8.48 -5.72
N PRO A 121 -9.72 8.35 -5.88
CA PRO A 121 -10.41 7.44 -6.78
C PRO A 121 -10.43 7.99 -8.23
N ILE A 122 -10.35 7.11 -9.22
CA ILE A 122 -10.52 7.53 -10.64
C ILE A 122 -12.00 7.72 -10.97
N PHE A 123 -12.84 6.79 -10.51
CA PHE A 123 -14.28 6.80 -10.73
C PHE A 123 -15.03 7.07 -9.41
N GLU A 124 -16.29 7.43 -9.52
CA GLU A 124 -17.16 7.61 -8.36
C GLU A 124 -17.21 6.31 -7.53
N VAL A 125 -17.09 6.46 -6.21
CA VAL A 125 -17.16 5.36 -5.25
C VAL A 125 -18.19 5.68 -4.17
N ALA A 126 -18.79 4.66 -3.55
CA ALA A 126 -19.84 4.82 -2.55
C ALA A 126 -19.47 5.75 -1.37
N LYS A 127 -18.16 5.87 -1.07
CA LYS A 127 -17.66 6.69 0.04
C LYS A 127 -17.30 8.13 -0.33
N SER A 128 -17.22 8.46 -1.62
CA SER A 128 -16.84 9.79 -2.09
C SER A 128 -17.47 10.08 -3.43
N LYS A 129 -18.19 11.20 -3.52
CA LYS A 129 -18.66 11.76 -4.79
C LYS A 129 -17.57 12.45 -5.58
N GLU A 130 -16.46 12.80 -4.93
CA GLU A 130 -15.29 13.39 -5.59
C GLU A 130 -14.41 12.31 -6.17
N PHE A 131 -14.13 12.39 -7.45
CA PHE A 131 -13.25 11.49 -8.18
C PHE A 131 -12.38 12.26 -9.18
N LEU A 132 -11.28 11.66 -9.58
CA LEU A 132 -10.31 12.32 -10.46
C LEU A 132 -10.76 12.35 -11.92
N GLY A 133 -11.37 11.27 -12.40
CA GLY A 133 -11.57 11.02 -13.82
C GLY A 133 -10.23 10.65 -14.52
N ILE A 134 -10.34 10.04 -15.68
CA ILE A 134 -9.19 9.50 -16.44
C ILE A 134 -8.19 10.62 -16.82
N ASN A 135 -8.70 11.76 -17.30
CA ASN A 135 -7.84 12.85 -17.76
C ASN A 135 -7.00 13.45 -16.63
N ARG A 136 -7.62 13.70 -15.46
CA ARG A 136 -6.90 14.25 -14.31
C ARG A 136 -5.95 13.23 -13.72
N PHE A 137 -6.33 11.97 -13.67
CA PHE A 137 -5.43 10.89 -13.27
C PHE A 137 -4.18 10.85 -14.15
N ASN A 138 -4.35 10.82 -15.47
CA ASN A 138 -3.23 10.79 -16.42
C ASN A 138 -2.35 12.05 -16.31
N HIS A 139 -2.96 13.20 -16.11
CA HIS A 139 -2.20 14.44 -15.91
C HIS A 139 -1.35 14.38 -14.64
N LEU A 140 -1.93 14.00 -13.50
CA LEU A 140 -1.20 13.90 -12.23
C LEU A 140 -0.11 12.82 -12.28
N ALA A 141 -0.38 11.69 -12.92
CA ALA A 141 0.60 10.61 -13.07
C ALA A 141 1.86 11.06 -13.83
N LYS A 142 1.72 11.96 -14.80
CA LYS A 142 2.85 12.53 -15.55
C LYS A 142 3.70 13.53 -14.74
N LEU A 143 3.18 14.06 -13.64
CA LEU A 143 3.87 15.03 -12.79
C LEU A 143 4.78 14.39 -11.74
N THR A 144 4.85 13.09 -11.67
CA THR A 144 5.74 12.35 -10.77
C THR A 144 6.59 11.34 -11.51
N THR A 145 7.79 11.08 -11.02
CA THR A 145 8.67 10.02 -11.51
C THR A 145 8.38 8.68 -10.83
N LYS A 146 7.52 8.66 -9.81
CA LYS A 146 7.14 7.45 -9.11
C LYS A 146 6.15 6.63 -9.93
N LYS A 147 6.16 5.31 -9.74
CA LYS A 147 5.14 4.44 -10.32
C LYS A 147 3.77 4.82 -9.75
N VAL A 148 2.79 4.99 -10.61
CA VAL A 148 1.41 5.33 -10.22
C VAL A 148 0.49 4.17 -10.57
N ILE A 149 -0.39 3.84 -9.65
CA ILE A 149 -1.42 2.80 -9.75
C ILE A 149 -2.79 3.42 -9.44
N ALA A 150 -3.82 2.90 -10.09
CA ALA A 150 -5.20 3.28 -9.87
C ALA A 150 -5.84 2.54 -8.70
#